data_faf2bdc988b9d966087d92fb3c5a70b3
#
_entry.id   faf2bdc988b9d966087d92fb3c5a70b3
#
_cell.length_a   1.000
_cell.length_b   1.000
_cell.length_c   1.000
_cell.angle_alpha   90.00
_cell.angle_beta   90.00
_cell.angle_gamma   90.00
#
_symmetry.space_group_name_H-M   'P 1'
#
loop_
_entity.id
_entity.type
_entity.pdbx_description
1 polymer ?
#
loop_
_entity_poly.entity_id
_entity_poly.type
_entity_poly.pdbx_seq_one_letter_code
_entity_poly.pdbx_strand_id
1 'polypeptide(L)'
;MEASIAIQSLPAVGDDEELCRIVDEVIAYIASKGYPYFVGPFETTIEGPYDELMDIVKECQHIAIRARAPAVAAYVKVSYKPEGEVLSIEKKIGKYQK
;
A
#
# COMPACT_ATOMS: atom_id res chain seq x y z
N MET A 1 8.46 14.73 1.17
CA MET A 1 7.40 14.09 1.96
C MET A 1 7.97 13.40 3.19
N GLU A 2 7.19 13.37 4.23
CA GLU A 2 7.70 12.91 5.51
C GLU A 2 7.68 11.40 5.69
N ALA A 3 6.91 10.68 4.91
CA ALA A 3 6.81 9.23 5.07
C ALA A 3 6.67 8.48 3.76
N SER A 4 7.09 7.23 3.79
CA SER A 4 6.90 6.26 2.71
C SER A 4 6.50 4.96 3.38
N ILE A 5 5.43 4.34 2.90
CA ILE A 5 4.90 3.11 3.49
C ILE A 5 4.72 2.09 2.38
N ALA A 6 5.15 0.86 2.63
CA ALA A 6 4.89 -0.26 1.73
C ALA A 6 3.90 -1.20 2.40
N ILE A 7 2.90 -1.64 1.64
CA ILE A 7 1.84 -2.50 2.15
C ILE A 7 1.77 -3.74 1.28
N GLN A 8 1.93 -4.91 1.91
CA GLN A 8 1.66 -6.19 1.27
C GLN A 8 0.41 -6.76 1.93
N SER A 9 -0.71 -6.75 1.21
CA SER A 9 -1.98 -7.23 1.72
C SER A 9 -2.12 -8.73 1.45
N LEU A 10 -2.46 -9.49 2.48
CA LEU A 10 -2.57 -10.95 2.40
C LEU A 10 -3.94 -11.40 2.89
N PRO A 11 -5.00 -11.21 2.08
CA PRO A 11 -6.33 -11.72 2.42
C PRO A 11 -6.30 -13.25 2.53
N ALA A 12 -6.98 -13.78 3.54
CA ALA A 12 -7.02 -15.22 3.79
C ALA A 12 -8.05 -15.90 2.89
N VAL A 13 -7.71 -16.05 1.62
CA VAL A 13 -8.56 -16.72 0.64
C VAL A 13 -7.72 -17.80 -0.05
N GLY A 14 -8.36 -18.87 -0.48
CA GLY A 14 -7.66 -20.02 -1.04
C GLY A 14 -7.57 -20.05 -2.56
N ASP A 15 -8.05 -19.02 -3.22
CA ASP A 15 -8.22 -18.96 -4.66
C ASP A 15 -7.48 -17.71 -5.19
N ASP A 16 -6.60 -17.91 -6.17
CA ASP A 16 -5.82 -16.81 -6.74
C ASP A 16 -6.68 -15.75 -7.40
N GLU A 17 -7.80 -16.12 -8.01
CA GLU A 17 -8.72 -15.14 -8.60
C GLU A 17 -9.32 -14.25 -7.53
N GLU A 18 -9.75 -14.85 -6.42
CA GLU A 18 -10.31 -14.09 -5.30
C GLU A 18 -9.26 -13.21 -4.65
N LEU A 19 -8.06 -13.71 -4.50
CA LEU A 19 -6.94 -12.95 -3.97
C LEU A 19 -6.70 -11.68 -4.81
N CYS A 20 -6.59 -11.87 -6.12
CA CYS A 20 -6.35 -10.74 -7.02
C CYS A 20 -7.50 -9.75 -7.02
N ARG A 21 -8.75 -10.25 -6.97
CA ARG A 21 -9.92 -9.38 -6.92
C ARG A 21 -9.90 -8.46 -5.70
N ILE A 22 -9.57 -9.02 -4.54
CA ILE A 22 -9.54 -8.25 -3.30
C ILE A 22 -8.37 -7.27 -3.31
N VAL A 23 -7.20 -7.72 -3.74
CA VAL A 23 -6.02 -6.85 -3.82
C VAL A 23 -6.25 -5.72 -4.81
N ASP A 24 -6.96 -5.97 -5.91
CA ASP A 24 -7.31 -4.93 -6.87
C ASP A 24 -8.16 -3.83 -6.23
N GLU A 25 -9.08 -4.19 -5.32
CA GLU A 25 -9.87 -3.19 -4.60
C GLU A 25 -9.01 -2.36 -3.66
N VAL A 26 -8.06 -2.99 -3.00
CA VAL A 26 -7.12 -2.28 -2.12
C VAL A 26 -6.28 -1.29 -2.92
N ILE A 27 -5.76 -1.73 -4.06
CA ILE A 27 -4.94 -0.88 -4.93
C ILE A 27 -5.76 0.29 -5.48
N ALA A 28 -7.01 0.02 -5.91
CA ALA A 28 -7.89 1.08 -6.41
C ALA A 28 -8.14 2.14 -5.34
N TYR A 29 -8.30 1.71 -4.09
CA TYR A 29 -8.46 2.65 -2.98
C TYR A 29 -7.20 3.51 -2.80
N ILE A 30 -6.03 2.88 -2.79
CA ILE A 30 -4.76 3.60 -2.64
C ILE A 30 -4.64 4.65 -3.77
N ALA A 31 -4.91 4.25 -4.99
CA ALA A 31 -4.86 5.15 -6.14
C ALA A 31 -5.81 6.33 -6.00
N SER A 32 -6.97 6.11 -5.39
CA SER A 32 -7.98 7.16 -5.22
C SER A 32 -7.56 8.27 -4.26
N LYS A 33 -6.54 8.04 -3.44
CA LYS A 33 -6.12 9.03 -2.45
C LYS A 33 -5.25 10.15 -3.04
N GLY A 34 -4.72 9.94 -4.24
CA GLY A 34 -3.98 10.99 -4.93
C GLY A 34 -2.53 11.17 -4.53
N TYR A 35 -2.01 10.34 -3.65
CA TYR A 35 -0.58 10.38 -3.30
C TYR A 35 0.25 9.58 -4.31
N PRO A 36 1.52 9.90 -4.49
CA PRO A 36 2.39 9.08 -5.34
C PRO A 36 2.44 7.65 -4.82
N TYR A 37 2.28 6.68 -5.71
CA TYR A 37 2.33 5.28 -5.34
C TYR A 37 2.94 4.44 -6.45
N PHE A 38 3.39 3.23 -6.10
CA PHE A 38 3.97 2.29 -7.05
C PHE A 38 3.52 0.88 -6.68
N VAL A 39 2.90 0.20 -7.63
CA VAL A 39 2.44 -1.18 -7.44
C VAL A 39 3.54 -2.13 -7.88
N GLY A 40 4.13 -2.83 -6.93
CA GLY A 40 5.12 -3.86 -7.21
C GLY A 40 4.50 -5.25 -7.18
N PRO A 41 5.30 -6.28 -7.49
CA PRO A 41 4.77 -7.65 -7.52
C PRO A 41 4.42 -8.21 -6.14
N PHE A 42 4.99 -7.68 -5.08
CA PHE A 42 4.72 -8.14 -3.72
C PHE A 42 4.02 -7.11 -2.86
N GLU A 43 4.26 -5.84 -3.11
CA GLU A 43 3.76 -4.77 -2.23
C GLU A 43 3.53 -3.49 -3.01
N THR A 44 2.68 -2.64 -2.46
CA THR A 44 2.43 -1.31 -3.01
C THR A 44 3.08 -0.30 -2.10
N THR A 45 3.88 0.60 -2.67
CA THR A 45 4.53 1.67 -1.92
C THR A 45 3.77 2.96 -2.16
N ILE A 46 3.55 3.73 -1.09
CA ILE A 46 2.86 5.01 -1.16
C ILE A 46 3.63 6.02 -0.31
N GLU A 47 3.70 7.26 -0.77
CA GLU A 47 4.44 8.29 -0.03
C GLU A 47 3.57 9.52 0.20
N GLY A 48 3.74 10.15 1.36
CA GLY A 48 2.94 11.30 1.76
C GLY A 48 3.04 11.59 3.24
N PRO A 49 2.03 12.29 3.79
CA PRO A 49 1.98 12.58 5.23
C PRO A 49 1.77 11.31 6.04
N TYR A 50 2.54 11.16 7.11
CA TYR A 50 2.56 9.94 7.89
C TYR A 50 1.18 9.52 8.42
N ASP A 51 0.49 10.45 9.07
CA ASP A 51 -0.80 10.10 9.67
C ASP A 51 -1.82 9.66 8.62
N GLU A 52 -1.83 10.33 7.47
CA GLU A 52 -2.75 9.96 6.40
C GLU A 52 -2.38 8.62 5.79
N LEU A 53 -1.08 8.33 5.64
CA LEU A 53 -0.65 7.03 5.14
C LEU A 53 -1.03 5.90 6.10
N MET A 54 -0.92 6.14 7.41
CA MET A 54 -1.32 5.14 8.41
C MET A 54 -2.83 4.90 8.38
N ASP A 55 -3.62 5.94 8.13
CA ASP A 55 -5.06 5.79 7.95
C ASP A 55 -5.37 4.96 6.70
N ILE A 56 -4.59 5.13 5.64
CA ILE A 56 -4.74 4.33 4.43
C ILE A 56 -4.43 2.86 4.72
N VAL A 57 -3.36 2.57 5.48
CA VAL A 57 -3.03 1.21 5.88
C VAL A 57 -4.19 0.57 6.62
N LYS A 58 -4.76 1.30 7.57
CA LYS A 58 -5.91 0.82 8.35
C LYS A 58 -7.09 0.51 7.44
N GLU A 59 -7.43 1.42 6.56
CA GLU A 59 -8.58 1.23 5.66
C GLU A 59 -8.37 0.07 4.69
N CYS A 60 -7.15 -0.19 4.27
CA CYS A 60 -6.86 -1.34 3.40
C CYS A 60 -7.31 -2.66 4.04
N GLN A 61 -7.16 -2.80 5.36
CA GLN A 61 -7.62 -4.00 6.06
C GLN A 61 -9.15 -4.08 6.03
N HIS A 62 -9.82 -2.97 6.28
CA HIS A 62 -11.28 -2.93 6.23
C HIS A 62 -11.82 -3.28 4.85
N ILE A 63 -11.15 -2.81 3.80
CA ILE A 63 -11.55 -3.10 2.43
C ILE A 63 -11.50 -4.60 2.16
N ALA A 64 -10.43 -5.28 2.60
CA ALA A 64 -10.30 -6.73 2.39
C ALA A 64 -11.45 -7.48 3.06
N ILE A 65 -11.81 -7.09 4.27
CA ILE A 65 -12.91 -7.72 5.01
C ILE A 65 -14.25 -7.45 4.31
N ARG A 66 -14.49 -6.21 3.89
CA ARG A 66 -15.73 -5.87 3.15
C ARG A 66 -15.81 -6.60 1.81
N ALA A 67 -14.68 -6.92 1.22
CA ALA A 67 -14.59 -7.67 -0.05
C ALA A 67 -14.70 -9.18 0.17
N ARG A 68 -15.06 -9.59 1.38
CA ARG A 68 -15.40 -10.97 1.75
C ARG A 68 -14.24 -11.87 2.13
N ALA A 69 -13.07 -11.31 2.42
CA ALA A 69 -12.03 -12.09 3.05
C ALA A 69 -12.44 -12.33 4.52
N PRO A 70 -12.36 -13.56 5.02
CA PRO A 70 -12.71 -13.84 6.43
C PRO A 70 -11.66 -13.28 7.39
N ALA A 71 -10.44 -13.05 6.90
CA ALA A 71 -9.36 -12.48 7.67
C ALA A 71 -8.35 -11.87 6.71
N VAL A 72 -7.52 -10.98 7.20
CA VAL A 72 -6.45 -10.40 6.40
C VAL A 72 -5.21 -10.20 7.27
N ALA A 73 -4.06 -10.55 6.73
CA ALA A 73 -2.78 -10.20 7.32
C ALA A 73 -2.11 -9.17 6.40
N ALA A 74 -1.15 -8.44 6.93
CA ALA A 74 -0.41 -7.48 6.11
C ALA A 74 1.01 -7.35 6.64
N TYR A 75 1.95 -7.19 5.71
CA TYR A 75 3.28 -6.73 6.05
C TYR A 75 3.35 -5.26 5.67
N VAL A 76 3.77 -4.44 6.62
CA VAL A 76 3.84 -2.99 6.42
C VAL A 76 5.23 -2.51 6.79
N LYS A 77 5.85 -1.82 5.86
CA LYS A 77 7.17 -1.20 6.09
C LYS A 77 6.97 0.30 6.13
N VAL A 78 7.56 0.96 7.10
CA VAL A 78 7.39 2.39 7.29
C VAL A 78 8.74 3.08 7.34
N SER A 79 8.88 4.14 6.55
CA SER A 79 9.98 5.06 6.66
C SER A 79 9.38 6.43 7.00
N TYR A 80 9.78 7.00 8.12
CA TYR A 80 9.20 8.23 8.63
C TYR A 80 10.28 9.20 9.07
N LYS A 81 10.21 10.42 8.57
CA LYS A 81 11.16 11.46 8.90
C LYS A 81 10.38 12.75 9.10
N PRO A 82 10.02 13.09 10.34
CA PRO A 82 9.15 14.25 10.60
C PRO A 82 9.77 15.57 10.19
N GLU A 83 11.10 15.66 10.17
CA GLU A 83 11.78 16.85 9.70
C GLU A 83 12.74 16.47 8.59
N GLY A 84 12.48 16.99 7.40
CA GLY A 84 13.21 16.65 6.20
C GLY A 84 12.37 15.79 5.28
N GLU A 85 13.02 14.92 4.52
CA GLU A 85 12.32 14.07 3.56
C GLU A 85 12.88 12.67 3.54
N VAL A 86 12.00 11.69 3.38
CA VAL A 86 12.42 10.32 3.09
C VAL A 86 12.78 10.21 1.62
N LEU A 87 13.51 9.16 1.24
CA LEU A 87 13.79 8.91 -0.16
C LEU A 87 12.49 8.59 -0.89
N SER A 88 12.25 9.30 -2.00
CA SER A 88 11.06 9.08 -2.80
C SER A 88 11.15 7.78 -3.60
N ILE A 89 10.01 7.33 -4.09
CA ILE A 89 9.95 6.18 -5.00
C ILE A 89 10.83 6.47 -6.21
N GLU A 90 10.72 7.66 -6.79
CA GLU A 90 11.49 8.04 -7.96
C GLU A 90 13.00 7.96 -7.69
N LYS A 91 13.44 8.44 -6.54
CA LYS A 91 14.86 8.39 -6.18
C LYS A 91 15.38 6.97 -5.99
N LYS A 92 14.52 6.09 -5.47
CA LYS A 92 14.93 4.71 -5.20
C LYS A 92 14.96 3.86 -6.44
N ILE A 93 13.96 3.97 -7.30
CA ILE A 93 13.78 3.01 -8.39
C ILE A 93 13.60 3.65 -9.76
N GLY A 94 13.53 4.98 -9.87
CA GLY A 94 13.26 5.65 -11.15
C GLY A 94 14.18 5.21 -12.28
N LYS A 95 15.46 4.98 -11.97
CA LYS A 95 16.44 4.55 -12.96
C LYS A 95 16.18 3.13 -13.50
N TYR A 96 15.37 2.35 -12.81
CA TYR A 96 15.04 0.98 -13.22
C TYR A 96 13.72 0.91 -13.99
N GLN A 97 12.98 2.02 -14.05
CA GLN A 97 11.69 2.09 -14.71
C GLN A 97 11.87 2.72 -16.09
N LYS A 98 11.89 1.91 -17.09
CA LYS A 98 12.10 2.35 -18.48
C LYS A 98 10.81 2.39 -19.27
#